data_3930a4b83739168b273443179f7d5618
#
_entry.id   3930a4b83739168b273443179f7d5618
#
_cell.length_a   1.000
_cell.length_b   1.000
_cell.length_c   1.000
_cell.angle_alpha   90.00
_cell.angle_beta   90.00
_cell.angle_gamma   90.00
#
_symmetry.space_group_name_H-M   'P 1'
#
loop_
_entity.id
_entity.type
_entity.pdbx_description
1 polymer ?
#
loop_
_entity_poly.entity_id
_entity_poly.type
_entity_poly.pdbx_seq_one_letter_code
_entity_poly.pdbx_strand_id
1 'polypeptide(L)'
;MKQTGLVYLTSGSLIALLFGVIVTILIPALEAPGPTALAHKYTEQELRGRAIYQREGCWYCHTQQVRAFEANRSAIHQKGDIGPESLAGDYYYQSPLFWGTERQGPDLTHVASRFGTREWHILHLKNPRALIPGTLMPSFAYLSDQELDDLAAYLLTLK
;
A
#
# COMPACT_ATOMS: atom_id res chain seq x y z
N MET A 1 -49.20 -22.97 -19.54
CA MET A 1 -47.82 -23.47 -19.53
C MET A 1 -46.74 -22.36 -19.63
N LYS A 2 -46.94 -21.21 -20.29
CA LYS A 2 -45.89 -20.16 -20.41
C LYS A 2 -45.63 -19.37 -19.12
N GLN A 3 -46.63 -19.14 -18.27
CA GLN A 3 -46.48 -18.36 -17.03
C GLN A 3 -45.67 -19.09 -15.94
N THR A 4 -45.84 -20.41 -15.82
CA THR A 4 -45.07 -21.23 -14.86
C THR A 4 -43.57 -21.20 -15.17
N GLY A 5 -43.16 -21.25 -16.45
CA GLY A 5 -41.76 -21.17 -16.85
C GLY A 5 -41.13 -19.83 -16.49
N LEU A 6 -41.84 -18.72 -16.65
CA LEU A 6 -41.37 -17.38 -16.28
C LEU A 6 -41.18 -17.25 -14.76
N VAL A 7 -42.13 -17.78 -13.98
CA VAL A 7 -42.01 -17.75 -12.49
C VAL A 7 -40.80 -18.53 -12.02
N TYR A 8 -40.56 -19.73 -12.56
CA TYR A 8 -39.33 -20.50 -12.19
C TYR A 8 -38.04 -19.81 -12.60
N LEU A 9 -38.00 -19.18 -13.78
CA LEU A 9 -36.82 -18.45 -14.24
C LEU A 9 -36.55 -17.25 -13.34
N THR A 10 -37.57 -16.43 -13.07
CA THR A 10 -37.40 -15.21 -12.25
C THR A 10 -37.02 -15.53 -10.79
N SER A 11 -37.70 -16.51 -10.18
CA SER A 11 -37.42 -16.93 -8.81
C SER A 11 -36.04 -17.58 -8.70
N GLY A 12 -35.67 -18.43 -9.64
CA GLY A 12 -34.36 -19.05 -9.68
C GLY A 12 -33.23 -18.02 -9.84
N SER A 13 -33.43 -17.04 -10.75
CA SER A 13 -32.44 -15.95 -10.92
C SER A 13 -32.32 -15.09 -9.67
N LEU A 14 -33.43 -14.78 -8.99
CA LEU A 14 -33.40 -13.99 -7.75
C LEU A 14 -32.69 -14.74 -6.61
N ILE A 15 -32.99 -16.04 -6.45
CA ILE A 15 -32.31 -16.88 -5.45
C ILE A 15 -30.80 -16.92 -5.73
N ALA A 16 -30.42 -17.16 -6.99
CA ALA A 16 -29.00 -17.18 -7.38
C ALA A 16 -28.30 -15.84 -7.11
N LEU A 17 -28.98 -14.71 -7.41
CA LEU A 17 -28.47 -13.38 -7.12
C LEU A 17 -28.28 -13.17 -5.61
N LEU A 18 -29.28 -13.48 -4.80
CA LEU A 18 -29.20 -13.34 -3.34
C LEU A 18 -28.09 -14.22 -2.76
N PHE A 19 -27.98 -15.45 -3.23
CA PHE A 19 -26.89 -16.34 -2.82
C PHE A 19 -25.54 -15.77 -3.20
N GLY A 20 -25.39 -15.25 -4.43
CA GLY A 20 -24.17 -14.58 -4.87
C GLY A 20 -23.80 -13.40 -3.99
N VAL A 21 -24.75 -12.51 -3.67
CA VAL A 21 -24.52 -11.35 -2.77
C VAL A 21 -24.09 -11.81 -1.37
N ILE A 22 -24.75 -12.83 -0.82
CA ILE A 22 -24.39 -13.35 0.51
C ILE A 22 -22.95 -13.87 0.51
N VAL A 23 -22.62 -14.74 -0.44
CA VAL A 23 -21.31 -15.42 -0.47
C VAL A 23 -20.16 -14.47 -0.84
N THR A 24 -20.38 -13.51 -1.75
CA THR A 24 -19.30 -12.67 -2.28
C THR A 24 -19.17 -11.32 -1.59
N ILE A 25 -20.18 -10.87 -0.88
CA ILE A 25 -20.20 -9.56 -0.23
C ILE A 25 -20.41 -9.69 1.27
N LEU A 26 -21.51 -10.33 1.72
CA LEU A 26 -21.84 -10.31 3.14
C LEU A 26 -20.90 -11.16 3.98
N ILE A 27 -20.58 -12.39 3.56
CA ILE A 27 -19.64 -13.25 4.31
C ILE A 27 -18.26 -12.60 4.40
N PRO A 28 -17.61 -12.17 3.31
CA PRO A 28 -16.31 -11.49 3.41
C PRO A 28 -16.34 -10.19 4.23
N ALA A 29 -17.44 -9.44 4.20
CA ALA A 29 -17.58 -8.22 5.00
C ALA A 29 -17.67 -8.53 6.52
N LEU A 30 -18.26 -9.66 6.90
CA LEU A 30 -18.33 -10.11 8.30
C LEU A 30 -17.00 -10.69 8.80
N GLU A 31 -16.19 -11.23 7.88
CA GLU A 31 -14.88 -11.83 8.16
C GLU A 31 -13.72 -10.85 7.95
N ALA A 32 -14.01 -9.56 7.65
CA ALA A 32 -12.98 -8.57 7.43
C ALA A 32 -12.03 -8.50 8.63
N PRO A 33 -10.71 -8.65 8.43
CA PRO A 33 -9.75 -8.66 9.52
C PRO A 33 -9.72 -7.31 10.22
N GLY A 34 -9.63 -7.34 11.55
CA GLY A 34 -9.35 -6.16 12.36
C GLY A 34 -7.91 -5.66 12.18
N PRO A 35 -7.54 -4.54 12.81
CA PRO A 35 -6.20 -4.00 12.73
C PRO A 35 -5.20 -4.95 13.40
N THR A 36 -4.05 -5.16 12.75
CA THR A 36 -2.91 -5.85 13.35
C THR A 36 -2.09 -4.88 14.21
N ALA A 37 -1.04 -5.40 14.86
CA ALA A 37 -0.08 -4.58 15.59
C ALA A 37 0.71 -3.61 14.68
N LEU A 38 0.79 -3.89 13.37
CA LEU A 38 1.45 -3.04 12.37
C LEU A 38 0.50 -1.98 11.78
N ALA A 39 -0.80 -2.04 12.06
CA ALA A 39 -1.75 -1.03 11.59
C ALA A 39 -1.47 0.33 12.24
N HIS A 40 -0.98 1.28 11.45
CA HIS A 40 -0.60 2.60 11.95
C HIS A 40 -1.75 3.61 11.83
N LYS A 41 -2.02 4.34 12.92
CA LYS A 41 -2.93 5.49 12.92
C LYS A 41 -2.10 6.76 12.67
N TYR A 42 -2.35 7.39 11.53
CA TYR A 42 -1.58 8.54 11.08
C TYR A 42 -1.93 9.81 11.87
N THR A 43 -0.91 10.57 12.21
CA THR A 43 -1.03 11.97 12.66
C THR A 43 -1.35 12.88 11.46
N GLU A 44 -1.75 14.12 11.73
CA GLU A 44 -2.02 15.12 10.69
C GLU A 44 -0.80 15.37 9.78
N GLN A 45 0.40 15.38 10.34
CA GLN A 45 1.63 15.53 9.57
C GLN A 45 1.86 14.34 8.63
N GLU A 46 1.71 13.14 9.13
CA GLU A 46 1.86 11.91 8.36
C GLU A 46 0.79 11.79 7.27
N LEU A 47 -0.44 12.25 7.53
CA LEU A 47 -1.50 12.30 6.51
C LEU A 47 -1.16 13.29 5.41
N ARG A 48 -0.60 14.47 5.71
CA ARG A 48 -0.11 15.39 4.68
C ARG A 48 1.01 14.76 3.87
N GLY A 49 1.98 14.12 4.53
CA GLY A 49 3.06 13.39 3.85
C GLY A 49 2.53 12.27 2.96
N ARG A 50 1.52 11.54 3.42
CA ARG A 50 0.85 10.50 2.65
C ARG A 50 0.12 11.04 1.42
N ALA A 51 -0.50 12.21 1.54
CA ALA A 51 -1.14 12.90 0.41
C ALA A 51 -0.10 13.36 -0.62
N ILE A 52 1.07 13.84 -0.18
CA ILE A 52 2.19 14.17 -1.05
C ILE A 52 2.72 12.92 -1.77
N TYR A 53 2.91 11.80 -1.06
CA TYR A 53 3.31 10.52 -1.64
C TYR A 53 2.38 10.09 -2.78
N GLN A 54 1.07 10.25 -2.60
CA GLN A 54 0.07 9.97 -3.61
C GLN A 54 0.14 10.96 -4.78
N ARG A 55 0.20 12.25 -4.50
CA ARG A 55 0.24 13.32 -5.50
C ARG A 55 1.46 13.20 -6.41
N GLU A 56 2.62 12.91 -5.84
CA GLU A 56 3.88 12.77 -6.58
C GLU A 56 4.01 11.41 -7.31
N GLY A 57 3.05 10.52 -7.15
CA GLY A 57 3.03 9.26 -7.87
C GLY A 57 4.10 8.26 -7.43
N CYS A 58 4.62 8.35 -6.22
CA CYS A 58 5.69 7.46 -5.71
C CYS A 58 5.30 5.98 -5.81
N TRP A 59 4.03 5.67 -5.63
CA TRP A 59 3.47 4.32 -5.71
C TRP A 59 3.48 3.70 -7.12
N TYR A 60 3.74 4.46 -8.18
CA TYR A 60 3.94 3.90 -9.52
C TYR A 60 5.26 3.12 -9.64
N CYS A 61 6.29 3.55 -8.91
CA CYS A 61 7.60 2.91 -8.92
C CYS A 61 7.87 2.07 -7.68
N HIS A 62 7.17 2.36 -6.56
CA HIS A 62 7.33 1.70 -5.28
C HIS A 62 6.03 1.02 -4.86
N THR A 63 6.12 -0.16 -4.29
CA THR A 63 5.00 -0.81 -3.61
C THR A 63 5.16 -0.69 -2.10
N GLN A 64 4.05 -0.79 -1.38
CA GLN A 64 3.99 -0.94 0.07
C GLN A 64 3.27 -2.24 0.41
N GLN A 65 3.69 -3.34 -0.21
CA GLN A 65 3.13 -4.67 0.04
C GLN A 65 4.20 -5.73 -0.15
N VAL A 66 4.51 -6.44 0.91
CA VAL A 66 5.32 -7.66 0.85
C VAL A 66 4.40 -8.85 0.60
N ARG A 67 4.55 -9.51 -0.54
CA ARG A 67 3.75 -10.67 -0.90
C ARG A 67 4.29 -11.95 -0.24
N ALA A 68 3.43 -12.95 -0.02
CA ALA A 68 3.79 -14.21 0.65
C ALA A 68 5.07 -14.86 0.08
N PHE A 69 5.20 -14.90 -1.25
CA PHE A 69 6.35 -15.52 -1.90
C PHE A 69 7.63 -14.66 -1.85
N GLU A 70 7.52 -13.39 -1.44
CA GLU A 70 8.64 -12.44 -1.31
C GLU A 70 9.11 -12.30 0.13
N ALA A 71 8.23 -12.63 1.09
CA ALA A 71 8.52 -12.46 2.50
C ALA A 71 9.85 -13.12 2.88
N ASN A 72 10.67 -12.38 3.62
CA ASN A 72 11.99 -12.81 4.11
C ASN A 72 12.98 -13.29 3.02
N ARG A 73 12.74 -12.91 1.76
CA ARG A 73 13.61 -13.25 0.62
C ARG A 73 14.38 -12.04 0.12
N SER A 74 15.41 -11.64 0.85
CA SER A 74 16.30 -10.53 0.48
C SER A 74 16.92 -10.67 -0.93
N ALA A 75 17.07 -11.90 -1.42
CA ALA A 75 17.71 -12.19 -2.70
C ALA A 75 16.86 -11.80 -3.94
N ILE A 76 15.54 -11.67 -3.82
CA ILE A 76 14.67 -11.32 -4.96
C ILE A 76 14.81 -9.85 -5.32
N HIS A 77 15.01 -9.01 -4.34
CA HIS A 77 15.22 -7.57 -4.53
C HIS A 77 16.61 -7.22 -4.02
N GLN A 78 17.63 -7.32 -4.76
CA GLN A 78 19.05 -7.03 -4.44
C GLN A 78 19.32 -5.76 -3.57
N LYS A 79 18.29 -5.20 -2.94
CA LYS A 79 18.26 -3.93 -2.20
C LYS A 79 17.80 -4.08 -0.75
N GLY A 80 17.98 -5.25 -0.15
CA GLY A 80 17.77 -5.44 1.28
C GLY A 80 16.53 -6.26 1.63
N ASP A 81 16.42 -6.54 2.90
CA ASP A 81 15.31 -7.26 3.49
C ASP A 81 14.01 -6.48 3.30
N ILE A 82 13.01 -7.16 2.75
CA ILE A 82 11.67 -6.59 2.58
C ILE A 82 10.74 -6.92 3.76
N GLY A 83 11.20 -7.72 4.70
CA GLY A 83 10.48 -8.05 5.92
C GLY A 83 9.43 -9.16 5.79
N PRO A 84 8.53 -9.29 6.76
CA PRO A 84 7.47 -10.28 6.76
C PRO A 84 6.40 -9.99 5.70
N GLU A 85 5.56 -11.00 5.41
CA GLU A 85 4.39 -10.85 4.55
C GLU A 85 3.43 -9.81 5.13
N SER A 86 2.92 -8.96 4.24
CA SER A 86 1.91 -7.98 4.59
C SER A 86 0.53 -8.63 4.74
N LEU A 87 -0.14 -8.37 5.85
CA LEU A 87 -1.48 -8.83 6.14
C LEU A 87 -2.53 -7.74 5.86
N ALA A 88 -3.74 -8.14 5.52
CA ALA A 88 -4.83 -7.18 5.24
C ALA A 88 -5.08 -6.22 6.42
N GLY A 89 -4.95 -6.70 7.65
CA GLY A 89 -5.11 -5.88 8.85
C GLY A 89 -4.04 -4.81 9.06
N ASP A 90 -2.86 -4.91 8.42
CA ASP A 90 -1.80 -3.90 8.50
C ASP A 90 -2.26 -2.57 7.87
N TYR A 91 -3.15 -2.65 6.90
CA TYR A 91 -3.68 -1.51 6.15
C TYR A 91 -5.03 -0.99 6.67
N TYR A 92 -5.47 -1.44 7.83
CA TYR A 92 -6.81 -1.18 8.36
C TYR A 92 -7.21 0.32 8.36
N TYR A 93 -6.25 1.22 8.59
CA TYR A 93 -6.47 2.66 8.61
C TYR A 93 -6.07 3.38 7.31
N GLN A 94 -5.84 2.64 6.22
CA GLN A 94 -5.35 3.20 4.97
C GLN A 94 -6.42 3.23 3.89
N SER A 95 -6.57 4.39 3.23
CA SER A 95 -7.39 4.57 2.02
C SER A 95 -6.84 5.75 1.21
N PRO A 96 -6.53 5.56 -0.08
CA PRO A 96 -6.37 4.30 -0.82
C PRO A 96 -5.16 3.50 -0.36
N LEU A 97 -5.09 2.23 -0.76
CA LEU A 97 -3.90 1.40 -0.56
C LEU A 97 -2.85 1.69 -1.64
N PHE A 98 -1.57 1.70 -1.27
CA PHE A 98 -0.47 1.93 -2.22
C PHE A 98 0.22 0.62 -2.62
N TRP A 99 -0.58 -0.33 -3.07
CA TRP A 99 -0.09 -1.59 -3.62
C TRP A 99 0.27 -1.42 -5.09
N GLY A 100 1.53 -1.61 -5.41
CA GLY A 100 2.01 -1.62 -6.78
C GLY A 100 2.33 -3.04 -7.24
N THR A 101 2.15 -3.31 -8.53
CA THR A 101 2.63 -4.55 -9.17
C THR A 101 4.05 -4.40 -9.68
N GLU A 102 4.41 -3.19 -10.09
CA GLU A 102 5.74 -2.84 -10.56
C GLU A 102 6.63 -2.36 -9.41
N ARG A 103 7.90 -2.72 -9.50
CA ARG A 103 8.94 -2.32 -8.54
C ARG A 103 10.18 -1.84 -9.28
N GLN A 104 10.06 -0.70 -9.96
CA GLN A 104 11.23 -0.01 -10.53
C GLN A 104 12.14 0.50 -9.41
N GLY A 105 11.53 0.94 -8.31
CA GLY A 105 12.18 1.17 -7.02
C GLY A 105 11.97 0.00 -6.05
N PRO A 106 12.69 -0.02 -4.91
CA PRO A 106 12.49 -1.03 -3.87
C PRO A 106 11.11 -0.91 -3.21
N ASP A 107 10.68 -2.01 -2.58
CA ASP A 107 9.51 -2.01 -1.70
C ASP A 107 9.76 -1.08 -0.50
N LEU A 108 8.74 -0.31 -0.14
CA LEU A 108 8.83 0.67 0.95
C LEU A 108 8.10 0.24 2.22
N THR A 109 7.48 -0.94 2.26
CA THR A 109 6.70 -1.40 3.43
C THR A 109 7.49 -1.25 4.74
N HIS A 110 8.79 -1.59 4.71
CA HIS A 110 9.69 -1.52 5.87
C HIS A 110 10.87 -0.56 5.63
N VAL A 111 10.65 0.54 4.92
CA VAL A 111 11.74 1.46 4.56
C VAL A 111 12.35 2.15 5.79
N ALA A 112 11.53 2.48 6.80
CA ALA A 112 12.01 3.12 8.01
C ALA A 112 12.86 2.19 8.89
N SER A 113 12.68 0.87 8.80
CA SER A 113 13.55 -0.09 9.48
C SER A 113 14.96 -0.12 8.90
N ARG A 114 15.12 0.26 7.63
CA ARG A 114 16.42 0.34 6.94
C ARG A 114 17.03 1.73 7.00
N PHE A 115 16.21 2.74 6.90
CA PHE A 115 16.60 4.15 6.85
C PHE A 115 15.76 4.95 7.84
N GLY A 116 16.11 4.89 9.11
CA GLY A 116 15.29 5.38 10.21
C GLY A 116 15.43 6.87 10.52
N THR A 117 16.12 7.67 9.68
CA THR A 117 16.33 9.09 9.95
C THR A 117 15.63 9.99 8.94
N ARG A 118 15.07 11.09 9.42
CA ARG A 118 14.37 12.09 8.61
C ARG A 118 15.32 12.74 7.60
N GLU A 119 16.51 13.05 8.01
CA GLU A 119 17.55 13.69 7.21
C GLU A 119 17.94 12.83 6.00
N TRP A 120 18.03 11.52 6.20
CA TRP A 120 18.30 10.59 5.09
C TRP A 120 17.19 10.63 4.06
N HIS A 121 15.92 10.60 4.48
CA HIS A 121 14.77 10.66 3.57
C HIS A 121 14.73 11.97 2.81
N ILE A 122 14.91 13.11 3.49
CA ILE A 122 14.92 14.43 2.85
C ILE A 122 16.05 14.53 1.82
N LEU A 123 17.26 14.10 2.19
CA LEU A 123 18.40 14.12 1.26
C LEU A 123 18.15 13.19 0.06
N HIS A 124 17.60 12.00 0.30
CA HIS A 124 17.28 11.05 -0.77
C HIS A 124 16.21 11.60 -1.72
N LEU A 125 15.20 12.27 -1.21
CA LEU A 125 14.16 12.92 -2.02
C LEU A 125 14.73 14.10 -2.82
N LYS A 126 15.57 14.94 -2.22
CA LYS A 126 16.20 16.08 -2.91
C LYS A 126 17.23 15.63 -3.96
N ASN A 127 18.06 14.67 -3.63
CA ASN A 127 19.13 14.18 -4.52
C ASN A 127 19.34 12.67 -4.38
N PRO A 128 18.47 11.87 -5.01
CA PRO A 128 18.57 10.41 -4.89
C PRO A 128 19.90 9.85 -5.41
N ARG A 129 20.49 10.48 -6.44
CA ARG A 129 21.75 10.02 -7.04
C ARG A 129 22.96 10.25 -6.14
N ALA A 130 22.89 11.20 -5.20
CA ALA A 130 23.96 11.40 -4.22
C ALA A 130 24.10 10.22 -3.24
N LEU A 131 22.98 9.57 -2.91
CA LEU A 131 22.97 8.42 -2.01
C LEU A 131 23.02 7.08 -2.74
N ILE A 132 22.39 7.00 -3.91
CA ILE A 132 22.29 5.77 -4.73
C ILE A 132 22.72 6.07 -6.15
N PRO A 133 24.02 5.95 -6.47
CA PRO A 133 24.51 6.18 -7.83
C PRO A 133 23.79 5.30 -8.86
N GLY A 134 23.42 5.89 -9.97
CA GLY A 134 22.73 5.18 -11.06
C GLY A 134 21.23 4.94 -10.85
N THR A 135 20.64 5.45 -9.78
CA THR A 135 19.19 5.35 -9.56
C THR A 135 18.40 6.05 -10.66
N LEU A 136 17.25 5.47 -11.03
CA LEU A 136 16.27 6.06 -11.94
C LEU A 136 15.31 7.02 -11.21
N MET A 137 15.30 7.02 -9.88
CA MET A 137 14.43 7.86 -9.07
C MET A 137 14.66 9.34 -9.43
N PRO A 138 13.60 10.10 -9.77
CA PRO A 138 13.71 11.52 -10.04
C PRO A 138 14.01 12.31 -8.75
N SER A 139 14.53 13.53 -8.92
CA SER A 139 14.67 14.48 -7.82
C SER A 139 13.33 15.15 -7.52
N PHE A 140 13.00 15.27 -6.25
CA PHE A 140 11.84 16.00 -5.72
C PHE A 140 12.28 17.29 -5.01
N ALA A 141 13.43 17.86 -5.41
CA ALA A 141 13.98 19.08 -4.83
C ALA A 141 13.10 20.34 -5.05
N TYR A 142 12.09 20.25 -5.91
CA TYR A 142 11.10 21.30 -6.13
C TYR A 142 10.03 21.39 -5.05
N LEU A 143 9.89 20.36 -4.22
CA LEU A 143 9.00 20.38 -3.06
C LEU A 143 9.56 21.35 -2.00
N SER A 144 8.67 22.05 -1.32
CA SER A 144 9.04 22.89 -0.19
C SER A 144 9.65 22.06 0.95
N ASP A 145 10.43 22.69 1.81
CA ASP A 145 11.02 22.03 2.97
C ASP A 145 9.95 21.43 3.89
N GLN A 146 8.78 22.09 4.03
CA GLN A 146 7.66 21.55 4.79
C GLN A 146 7.07 20.29 4.14
N GLU A 147 6.90 20.27 2.82
CA GLU A 147 6.40 19.09 2.11
C GLU A 147 7.37 17.90 2.19
N LEU A 148 8.66 18.18 2.09
CA LEU A 148 9.71 17.16 2.26
C LEU A 148 9.71 16.61 3.68
N ASP A 149 9.50 17.46 4.67
CA ASP A 149 9.42 17.09 6.08
C ASP A 149 8.18 16.23 6.37
N ASP A 150 7.01 16.63 5.85
CA ASP A 150 5.76 15.88 5.98
C ASP A 150 5.88 14.51 5.28
N LEU A 151 6.46 14.47 4.07
CA LEU A 151 6.69 13.23 3.32
C LEU A 151 7.66 12.31 4.06
N ALA A 152 8.75 12.84 4.61
CA ALA A 152 9.68 12.06 5.43
C ALA A 152 9.02 11.52 6.70
N ALA A 153 8.15 12.31 7.35
CA ALA A 153 7.38 11.85 8.50
C ALA A 153 6.49 10.63 8.13
N TYR A 154 5.82 10.70 6.99
CA TYR A 154 5.04 9.56 6.48
C TYR A 154 5.93 8.33 6.21
N LEU A 155 7.04 8.49 5.49
CA LEU A 155 7.94 7.37 5.17
C LEU A 155 8.51 6.70 6.43
N LEU A 156 8.70 7.44 7.50
CA LEU A 156 9.15 6.93 8.79
C LEU A 156 8.10 6.10 9.55
N THR A 157 6.84 6.09 9.11
CA THR A 157 5.81 5.18 9.65
C THR A 157 5.90 3.77 9.07
N LEU A 158 6.58 3.59 7.95
CA LEU A 158 6.70 2.34 7.21
C LEU A 158 7.82 1.45 7.81
N LYS A 159 7.46 0.66 8.84
CA LYS A 159 8.36 -0.15 9.67
C LYS A 159 8.09 -1.64 9.58
#